data_7970ff2f4744638b518d7f56ef781e60
#
_entry.id   7970ff2f4744638b518d7f56ef781e60
#
_cell.length_a   1.000
_cell.length_b   1.000
_cell.length_c   1.000
_cell.angle_alpha   90.00
_cell.angle_beta   90.00
_cell.angle_gamma   90.00
#
_symmetry.space_group_name_H-M   'P 1'
#
loop_
_entity.id
_entity.type
_entity.pdbx_description
1 polymer ?
#
loop_
_entity_poly.entity_id
_entity_poly.type
_entity_poly.pdbx_seq_one_letter_code
_entity_poly.pdbx_strand_id
1 'polypeptide(L)'
;AFSSNSQEDEHSCFSDNTHRDIWLNAEGVSNSFYGSYAGYDSTLDGTDNATDNAVDGYGIDKYLTEVGLAGVAIETASALTLTEVNYNLIDASARNGVPFDVLIMSPTEESSVAKTIKSLNAQSRLIQDAADQLGLGVVVEEDASGCNTQNPTTQCE
;
A
#
# COMPACT_ATOMS: atom_id res chain seq x y z
N ALA A 1 -7.59 7.48 11.17
CA ALA A 1 -8.14 6.31 11.88
C ALA A 1 -7.12 5.72 12.86
N PHE A 2 -6.03 5.11 12.39
CA PHE A 2 -5.10 4.36 13.27
C PHE A 2 -4.44 5.23 14.35
N SER A 3 -3.86 6.37 14.00
CA SER A 3 -3.17 7.27 14.96
C SER A 3 -4.11 8.02 15.90
N SER A 4 -5.36 8.23 15.50
CA SER A 4 -6.41 8.84 16.33
C SER A 4 -7.28 7.84 17.09
N ASN A 5 -7.11 6.54 16.85
CA ASN A 5 -8.03 5.49 17.33
C ASN A 5 -9.50 5.75 16.95
N SER A 6 -9.73 6.43 15.84
CA SER A 6 -11.08 6.77 15.40
C SER A 6 -11.60 5.75 14.42
N GLN A 7 -12.62 5.00 14.84
CA GLN A 7 -13.31 4.05 13.97
C GLN A 7 -14.11 4.75 12.88
N GLU A 8 -14.57 5.97 13.11
CA GLU A 8 -15.34 6.75 12.14
C GLU A 8 -14.48 7.31 11.00
N ASP A 9 -13.15 7.43 11.20
CA ASP A 9 -12.21 7.94 10.21
C ASP A 9 -11.72 6.87 9.24
N GLU A 10 -12.24 5.65 9.30
CA GLU A 10 -11.91 4.62 8.35
C GLU A 10 -12.63 4.80 7.01
N HIS A 11 -12.07 4.23 5.95
CA HIS A 11 -12.52 4.46 4.58
C HIS A 11 -13.95 3.96 4.32
N SER A 12 -14.31 2.81 4.88
CA SER A 12 -15.59 2.12 4.66
C SER A 12 -16.26 1.69 5.97
N CYS A 13 -16.36 2.60 6.94
CA CYS A 13 -16.89 2.37 8.30
C CYS A 13 -18.21 1.60 8.32
N PHE A 14 -19.17 1.93 7.44
CA PHE A 14 -20.50 1.32 7.46
C PHE A 14 -20.59 -0.06 6.84
N SER A 15 -19.62 -0.45 6.02
CA SER A 15 -19.60 -1.74 5.31
C SER A 15 -18.54 -2.70 5.83
N ASP A 16 -17.73 -2.28 6.80
CA ASP A 16 -16.59 -3.05 7.32
C ASP A 16 -15.59 -3.50 6.24
N ASN A 17 -15.54 -2.79 5.12
CA ASN A 17 -14.77 -3.20 3.94
C ASN A 17 -13.43 -2.47 3.78
N THR A 18 -13.03 -1.66 4.76
CA THR A 18 -11.80 -0.86 4.72
C THR A 18 -10.57 -1.70 4.39
N HIS A 19 -10.47 -2.93 4.90
CA HIS A 19 -9.38 -3.86 4.61
C HIS A 19 -9.22 -4.14 3.11
N ARG A 20 -10.32 -4.20 2.36
CA ARG A 20 -10.32 -4.37 0.90
C ARG A 20 -10.01 -3.10 0.14
N ASP A 21 -10.61 -2.00 0.56
CA ASP A 21 -10.42 -0.71 -0.10
C ASP A 21 -8.95 -0.30 -0.09
N ILE A 22 -8.28 -0.40 1.06
CA ILE A 22 -6.88 -0.06 1.19
C ILE A 22 -5.97 -1.02 0.42
N TRP A 23 -6.30 -2.32 0.39
CA TRP A 23 -5.54 -3.30 -0.37
C TRP A 23 -5.63 -3.04 -1.88
N LEU A 24 -6.85 -2.91 -2.42
CA LEU A 24 -7.06 -2.66 -3.85
C LEU A 24 -6.46 -1.32 -4.30
N ASN A 25 -6.42 -0.33 -3.41
CA ASN A 25 -5.74 0.93 -3.67
C ASN A 25 -4.23 0.72 -3.84
N ALA A 26 -3.61 -0.06 -2.95
CA ALA A 26 -2.19 -0.40 -3.04
C ALA A 26 -1.88 -1.25 -4.29
N GLU A 27 -2.76 -2.17 -4.65
CA GLU A 27 -2.64 -2.96 -5.87
C GLU A 27 -2.65 -2.07 -7.12
N GLY A 28 -3.48 -1.01 -7.13
CA GLY A 28 -3.48 -0.01 -8.21
C GLY A 28 -2.11 0.67 -8.40
N VAL A 29 -1.38 0.91 -7.32
CA VAL A 29 0.00 1.43 -7.37
C VAL A 29 0.95 0.39 -7.97
N SER A 30 0.87 -0.87 -7.54
CA SER A 30 1.66 -1.97 -8.08
C SER A 30 1.39 -2.19 -9.57
N ASN A 31 0.12 -2.19 -9.97
CA ASN A 31 -0.28 -2.33 -11.37
C ASN A 31 0.30 -1.21 -12.25
N SER A 32 0.33 0.01 -11.73
CA SER A 32 0.94 1.15 -12.42
C SER A 32 2.46 1.01 -12.54
N PHE A 33 3.12 0.50 -11.50
CA PHE A 33 4.57 0.29 -11.50
C PHE A 33 4.99 -0.79 -12.49
N TYR A 34 4.28 -1.93 -12.52
CA TYR A 34 4.58 -3.05 -13.42
C TYR A 34 3.98 -2.87 -14.81
N GLY A 35 3.05 -1.94 -15.00
CA GLY A 35 2.29 -1.79 -16.23
C GLY A 35 1.40 -3.00 -16.52
N SER A 36 1.03 -3.74 -15.50
CA SER A 36 0.29 -4.99 -15.63
C SER A 36 -0.92 -5.01 -14.69
N TYR A 37 -1.95 -5.71 -15.10
CA TYR A 37 -3.14 -5.97 -14.31
C TYR A 37 -3.58 -7.41 -14.53
N ALA A 38 -3.69 -8.19 -13.45
CA ALA A 38 -3.99 -9.62 -13.53
C ALA A 38 -5.44 -9.93 -13.93
N GLY A 39 -6.31 -8.93 -13.94
CA GLY A 39 -7.73 -9.09 -14.21
C GLY A 39 -8.56 -8.97 -12.93
N TYR A 40 -9.87 -9.04 -13.12
CA TYR A 40 -10.83 -8.94 -12.01
C TYR A 40 -10.92 -10.26 -11.24
N ASP A 41 -10.70 -10.20 -9.95
CA ASP A 41 -10.91 -11.30 -9.01
C ASP A 41 -12.32 -11.18 -8.40
N SER A 42 -13.26 -12.03 -8.82
CA SER A 42 -14.65 -11.97 -8.39
C SER A 42 -14.86 -12.38 -6.94
N THR A 43 -13.97 -13.21 -6.41
CA THR A 43 -14.04 -13.65 -5.00
C THR A 43 -13.23 -12.75 -4.08
N LEU A 44 -12.36 -11.93 -4.62
CA LEU A 44 -11.45 -11.04 -3.89
C LEU A 44 -10.58 -11.81 -2.87
N ASP A 45 -10.18 -13.02 -3.23
CA ASP A 45 -9.30 -13.84 -2.40
C ASP A 45 -7.86 -13.94 -2.95
N GLY A 46 -7.60 -13.27 -4.08
CA GLY A 46 -6.32 -13.26 -4.75
C GLY A 46 -6.03 -14.51 -5.57
N THR A 47 -7.00 -15.39 -5.75
CA THR A 47 -6.84 -16.68 -6.47
C THR A 47 -7.55 -16.75 -7.80
N ASP A 48 -8.53 -15.89 -8.05
CA ASP A 48 -9.26 -15.83 -9.31
C ASP A 48 -8.39 -15.23 -10.41
N ASN A 49 -8.13 -16.02 -11.43
CA ASN A 49 -7.49 -15.56 -12.65
C ASN A 49 -8.57 -15.18 -13.67
N ALA A 50 -9.20 -14.02 -13.50
CA ALA A 50 -10.05 -13.46 -14.54
C ALA A 50 -9.16 -12.93 -15.67
N THR A 51 -8.83 -13.77 -16.64
CA THR A 51 -7.93 -13.42 -17.74
C THR A 51 -8.56 -12.48 -18.77
N ASP A 52 -9.88 -12.32 -18.74
CA ASP A 52 -10.62 -11.60 -19.78
C ASP A 52 -10.33 -10.11 -19.84
N ASN A 53 -9.84 -9.52 -18.73
CA ASN A 53 -9.45 -8.11 -18.63
C ASN A 53 -8.00 -7.92 -18.19
N ALA A 54 -7.19 -8.98 -18.25
CA ALA A 54 -5.79 -8.87 -17.88
C ALA A 54 -5.05 -7.96 -18.87
N VAL A 55 -4.13 -7.18 -18.35
CA VAL A 55 -3.24 -6.29 -19.10
C VAL A 55 -1.81 -6.67 -18.82
N ASP A 56 -1.01 -6.84 -19.85
CA ASP A 56 0.46 -6.95 -19.76
C ASP A 56 1.05 -5.87 -20.66
N GLY A 57 1.52 -4.82 -20.06
CA GLY A 57 2.02 -3.62 -20.72
C GLY A 57 3.45 -3.29 -20.32
N TYR A 58 3.81 -2.03 -20.56
CA TYR A 58 5.11 -1.47 -20.25
C TYR A 58 5.01 -0.63 -18.98
N GLY A 59 5.64 -1.09 -17.90
CA GLY A 59 5.61 -0.44 -16.59
C GLY A 59 6.80 0.48 -16.31
N ILE A 60 6.72 1.16 -15.19
CA ILE A 60 7.80 2.02 -14.67
C ILE A 60 9.06 1.19 -14.39
N ASP A 61 8.91 -0.04 -13.93
CA ASP A 61 10.01 -1.00 -13.68
C ASP A 61 10.87 -1.24 -14.92
N LYS A 62 10.23 -1.46 -16.07
CA LYS A 62 10.90 -1.66 -17.35
C LYS A 62 11.59 -0.36 -17.81
N TYR A 63 10.89 0.77 -17.68
CA TYR A 63 11.44 2.07 -18.02
C TYR A 63 12.71 2.40 -17.19
N LEU A 64 12.63 2.24 -15.86
CA LEU A 64 13.78 2.47 -14.97
C LEU A 64 14.98 1.60 -15.37
N THR A 65 14.73 0.35 -15.71
CA THR A 65 15.78 -0.58 -16.16
C THR A 65 16.44 -0.10 -17.46
N GLU A 66 15.65 0.33 -18.44
CA GLU A 66 16.14 0.81 -19.74
C GLU A 66 16.97 2.10 -19.64
N VAL A 67 16.63 2.99 -18.69
CA VAL A 67 17.41 4.22 -18.46
C VAL A 67 18.60 4.02 -17.52
N GLY A 68 18.92 2.77 -17.14
CA GLY A 68 20.09 2.43 -16.33
C GLY A 68 19.87 2.45 -14.82
N LEU A 69 18.61 2.56 -14.37
CA LEU A 69 18.21 2.59 -12.96
C LEU A 69 17.65 1.24 -12.47
N ALA A 70 18.19 0.13 -12.96
CA ALA A 70 17.73 -1.22 -12.62
C ALA A 70 17.77 -1.50 -11.10
N GLY A 71 18.75 -0.96 -10.36
CA GLY A 71 18.82 -1.08 -8.90
C GLY A 71 17.60 -0.47 -8.22
N VAL A 72 17.23 0.74 -8.62
CA VAL A 72 16.04 1.44 -8.11
C VAL A 72 14.77 0.66 -8.42
N ALA A 73 14.64 0.10 -9.62
CA ALA A 73 13.50 -0.73 -10.01
C ALA A 73 13.35 -1.95 -9.09
N ILE A 74 14.45 -2.64 -8.77
CA ILE A 74 14.46 -3.82 -7.89
C ILE A 74 14.11 -3.45 -6.45
N GLU A 75 14.65 -2.36 -5.93
CA GLU A 75 14.36 -1.90 -4.56
C GLU A 75 12.90 -1.48 -4.42
N THR A 76 12.37 -0.75 -5.39
CA THR A 76 10.96 -0.35 -5.42
C THR A 76 10.02 -1.57 -5.53
N ALA A 77 10.34 -2.52 -6.40
CA ALA A 77 9.58 -3.77 -6.52
C ALA A 77 9.56 -4.56 -5.20
N SER A 78 10.69 -4.60 -4.50
CA SER A 78 10.79 -5.27 -3.20
C SER A 78 9.93 -4.58 -2.13
N ALA A 79 9.89 -3.26 -2.13
CA ALA A 79 9.06 -2.49 -1.21
C ALA A 79 7.55 -2.66 -1.50
N LEU A 80 7.14 -2.67 -2.77
CA LEU A 80 5.76 -2.97 -3.19
C LEU A 80 5.33 -4.34 -2.71
N THR A 81 6.16 -5.36 -2.91
CA THR A 81 5.89 -6.73 -2.45
C THR A 81 5.73 -6.80 -0.92
N LEU A 82 6.59 -6.11 -0.16
CA LEU A 82 6.49 -6.07 1.30
C LEU A 82 5.20 -5.40 1.76
N THR A 83 4.81 -4.32 1.09
CA THR A 83 3.56 -3.60 1.38
C THR A 83 2.35 -4.50 1.13
N GLU A 84 2.35 -5.21 0.02
CA GLU A 84 1.29 -6.18 -0.31
C GLU A 84 1.17 -7.28 0.73
N VAL A 85 2.29 -7.87 1.17
CA VAL A 85 2.30 -8.88 2.26
C VAL A 85 1.64 -8.32 3.53
N ASN A 86 1.92 -7.07 3.90
CA ASN A 86 1.32 -6.45 5.08
C ASN A 86 -0.18 -6.18 4.90
N TYR A 87 -0.64 -5.77 3.72
CA TYR A 87 -2.08 -5.66 3.43
C TYR A 87 -2.80 -7.01 3.50
N ASN A 88 -2.17 -8.07 2.99
CA ASN A 88 -2.72 -9.43 3.09
C ASN A 88 -2.91 -9.87 4.55
N LEU A 89 -2.05 -9.44 5.48
CA LEU A 89 -2.23 -9.72 6.91
C LEU A 89 -3.43 -8.98 7.51
N ILE A 90 -3.69 -7.75 7.08
CA ILE A 90 -4.89 -6.99 7.48
C ILE A 90 -6.14 -7.69 6.94
N ASP A 91 -6.16 -8.05 5.67
CA ASP A 91 -7.28 -8.73 5.03
C ASP A 91 -7.56 -10.09 5.67
N ALA A 92 -6.52 -10.89 5.91
CA ALA A 92 -6.64 -12.16 6.60
C ALA A 92 -7.23 -12.02 8.02
N SER A 93 -6.84 -10.96 8.74
CA SER A 93 -7.41 -10.67 10.06
C SER A 93 -8.91 -10.37 9.98
N ALA A 94 -9.32 -9.54 9.04
CA ALA A 94 -10.72 -9.20 8.82
C ALA A 94 -11.56 -10.44 8.46
N ARG A 95 -11.08 -11.27 7.55
CA ARG A 95 -11.72 -12.54 7.16
C ARG A 95 -11.82 -13.55 8.31
N ASN A 96 -10.95 -13.46 9.31
CA ASN A 96 -10.97 -14.27 10.52
C ASN A 96 -11.77 -13.61 11.67
N GLY A 97 -12.56 -12.60 11.39
CA GLY A 97 -13.49 -11.98 12.34
C GLY A 97 -12.87 -10.88 13.21
N VAL A 98 -11.72 -10.32 12.79
CA VAL A 98 -11.10 -9.15 13.41
C VAL A 98 -11.05 -8.04 12.37
N PRO A 99 -12.13 -7.28 12.19
CA PRO A 99 -12.23 -6.24 11.17
C PRO A 99 -11.28 -5.07 11.44
N PHE A 100 -11.14 -4.17 10.46
CA PHE A 100 -10.14 -3.12 10.48
C PHE A 100 -10.32 -2.15 11.66
N ASP A 101 -11.55 -1.80 11.99
CA ASP A 101 -11.90 -0.93 13.11
C ASP A 101 -11.41 -1.50 14.46
N VAL A 102 -11.46 -2.82 14.62
CA VAL A 102 -10.94 -3.53 15.80
C VAL A 102 -9.40 -3.53 15.80
N LEU A 103 -8.78 -3.71 14.62
CA LEU A 103 -7.32 -3.70 14.50
C LEU A 103 -6.69 -2.36 14.90
N ILE A 104 -7.38 -1.24 14.63
CA ILE A 104 -6.88 0.09 14.99
C ILE A 104 -7.05 0.45 16.46
N MET A 105 -7.88 -0.27 17.21
CA MET A 105 -8.13 0.01 18.63
C MET A 105 -6.94 -0.34 19.55
N SER A 106 -6.01 -1.14 19.09
CA SER A 106 -4.82 -1.56 19.86
C SER A 106 -3.54 -1.27 19.09
N PRO A 107 -3.19 0.01 18.88
CA PRO A 107 -2.06 0.41 18.08
C PRO A 107 -0.74 0.02 18.80
N THR A 108 -0.06 -0.98 18.26
CA THR A 108 1.28 -1.37 18.66
C THR A 108 2.18 -1.38 17.44
N GLU A 109 3.49 -1.23 17.64
CA GLU A 109 4.45 -1.26 16.53
C GLU A 109 4.47 -2.60 15.79
N GLU A 110 4.05 -3.67 16.45
CA GLU A 110 3.97 -5.02 15.88
C GLU A 110 2.64 -5.32 15.18
N SER A 111 1.66 -4.42 15.27
CA SER A 111 0.38 -4.61 14.58
C SER A 111 0.54 -4.61 13.07
N SER A 112 -0.32 -5.35 12.36
CA SER A 112 -0.32 -5.40 10.88
C SER A 112 -0.50 -4.00 10.28
N VAL A 113 -1.36 -3.17 10.87
CA VAL A 113 -1.61 -1.80 10.41
C VAL A 113 -0.35 -0.94 10.55
N ALA A 114 0.35 -0.97 11.70
CA ALA A 114 1.60 -0.22 11.89
C ALA A 114 2.70 -0.68 10.91
N LYS A 115 2.83 -1.99 10.69
CA LYS A 115 3.77 -2.55 9.71
C LYS A 115 3.43 -2.11 8.28
N THR A 116 2.15 -2.07 7.92
CA THR A 116 1.70 -1.57 6.63
C THR A 116 2.05 -0.09 6.44
N ILE A 117 1.80 0.77 7.43
CA ILE A 117 2.16 2.19 7.37
C ILE A 117 3.67 2.36 7.20
N LYS A 118 4.49 1.62 7.95
CA LYS A 118 5.96 1.66 7.81
C LYS A 118 6.43 1.21 6.41
N SER A 119 5.82 0.17 5.85
CA SER A 119 6.16 -0.29 4.50
C SER A 119 5.72 0.69 3.41
N LEU A 120 4.56 1.33 3.57
CA LEU A 120 4.10 2.41 2.67
C LEU A 120 5.05 3.61 2.68
N ASN A 121 5.51 4.04 3.85
CA ASN A 121 6.48 5.12 3.96
C ASN A 121 7.82 4.77 3.28
N ALA A 122 8.29 3.54 3.45
CA ALA A 122 9.50 3.08 2.77
C ALA A 122 9.32 3.03 1.24
N GLN A 123 8.20 2.52 0.77
CA GLN A 123 7.82 2.48 -0.63
C GLN A 123 7.75 3.89 -1.25
N SER A 124 7.10 4.84 -0.55
CA SER A 124 6.96 6.23 -0.99
C SER A 124 8.31 6.90 -1.20
N ARG A 125 9.27 6.68 -0.29
CA ARG A 125 10.64 7.22 -0.43
C ARG A 125 11.37 6.64 -1.63
N LEU A 126 11.24 5.35 -1.90
CA LEU A 126 11.86 4.73 -3.07
C LEU A 126 11.25 5.23 -4.38
N ILE A 127 9.94 5.49 -4.40
CA ILE A 127 9.28 6.11 -5.55
C ILE A 127 9.80 7.56 -5.75
N GLN A 128 9.97 8.30 -4.65
CA GLN A 128 10.55 9.64 -4.71
C GLN A 128 11.99 9.60 -5.22
N ASP A 129 12.82 8.70 -4.69
CA ASP A 129 14.21 8.53 -5.15
C ASP A 129 14.28 8.18 -6.64
N ALA A 130 13.36 7.35 -7.13
CA ALA A 130 13.24 7.05 -8.55
C ALA A 130 12.91 8.30 -9.37
N ALA A 131 11.98 9.11 -8.92
CA ALA A 131 11.59 10.36 -9.57
C ALA A 131 12.74 11.38 -9.57
N ASP A 132 13.46 11.51 -8.48
CA ASP A 132 14.61 12.42 -8.36
C ASP A 132 15.75 12.00 -9.29
N GLN A 133 16.05 10.71 -9.41
CA GLN A 133 17.04 10.19 -10.34
C GLN A 133 16.65 10.37 -11.81
N LEU A 134 15.35 10.44 -12.09
CA LEU A 134 14.82 10.81 -13.40
C LEU A 134 14.77 12.33 -13.64
N GLY A 135 15.13 13.14 -12.64
CA GLY A 135 15.08 14.60 -12.72
C GLY A 135 13.66 15.19 -12.69
N LEU A 136 12.68 14.47 -12.14
CA LEU A 136 11.28 14.88 -12.14
C LEU A 136 10.92 15.84 -11.00
N GLY A 137 11.77 16.04 -10.00
CA GLY A 137 11.57 17.01 -8.91
C GLY A 137 10.23 16.85 -8.17
N VAL A 138 9.87 15.62 -7.86
CA VAL A 138 8.64 15.31 -7.12
C VAL A 138 8.85 15.59 -5.63
N VAL A 139 7.94 16.33 -5.01
CA VAL A 139 7.91 16.50 -3.56
C VAL A 139 6.78 15.62 -3.02
N VAL A 140 7.13 14.65 -2.18
CA VAL A 140 6.14 13.93 -1.37
C VAL A 140 5.87 14.80 -0.15
N GLU A 141 4.67 15.37 -0.08
CA GLU A 141 4.24 16.10 1.11
C GLU A 141 4.10 15.09 2.25
N GLU A 142 4.93 15.23 3.29
CA GLU A 142 4.68 14.58 4.54
C GLU A 142 3.39 15.17 5.13
N ASP A 143 2.57 14.30 5.71
CA ASP A 143 1.22 14.62 6.20
C ASP A 143 1.15 15.98 6.89
N ALA A 144 0.39 16.92 6.30
CA ALA A 144 0.19 18.28 6.82
C ALA A 144 -0.62 18.32 8.15
N SER A 145 -1.11 17.17 8.62
CA SER A 145 -1.90 17.05 9.86
C SER A 145 -1.09 17.03 11.14
N GLY A 146 0.24 17.11 11.05
CA GLY A 146 1.13 17.01 12.21
C GLY A 146 1.28 15.59 12.78
N CYS A 147 0.68 14.60 12.14
CA CYS A 147 0.83 13.21 12.52
C CYS A 147 2.24 12.70 12.20
N ASN A 148 2.86 12.00 13.14
CA ASN A 148 4.16 11.40 12.91
C ASN A 148 4.02 10.10 12.10
N THR A 149 4.10 10.20 10.78
CA THR A 149 4.04 9.03 9.88
C THR A 149 5.24 8.09 10.05
N GLN A 150 6.32 8.54 10.65
CA GLN A 150 7.50 7.73 11.00
C GLN A 150 7.23 6.85 12.22
N ASN A 151 6.34 7.29 13.10
CA ASN A 151 5.88 6.54 14.26
C ASN A 151 4.35 6.51 14.29
N PRO A 152 3.72 5.59 13.55
CA PRO A 152 2.27 5.55 13.37
C PRO A 152 1.50 5.20 14.65
N THR A 153 2.18 4.82 15.72
CA THR A 153 1.56 4.59 17.04
C THR A 153 1.46 5.86 17.88
N THR A 154 2.08 6.97 17.45
CA THR A 154 1.94 8.27 18.10
C THR A 154 0.62 8.89 17.68
N GLN A 155 -0.21 9.26 18.64
CA GLN A 155 -1.47 9.96 18.34
C GLN A 155 -1.19 11.32 17.72
N CYS A 156 -2.05 11.70 16.77
CA CYS A 156 -2.06 13.06 16.24
C CYS A 156 -2.60 14.03 17.31
N GLU A 157 -1.93 15.16 17.52
CA GLU A 157 -2.41 16.24 18.41
C GLU A 157 -3.44 17.13 17.69
#